data_1637260b0bfdc4fd169a8dfe30b60de9
#
_entry.id   1637260b0bfdc4fd169a8dfe30b60de9
#
_cell.length_a   1.000
_cell.length_b   1.000
_cell.length_c   1.000
_cell.angle_alpha   90.00
_cell.angle_beta   90.00
_cell.angle_gamma   90.00
#
_symmetry.space_group_name_H-M   'P 1'
#
loop_
_entity.id
_entity.type
_entity.pdbx_description
1 polymer ?
#
loop_
_entity_poly.entity_id
_entity_poly.type
_entity_poly.pdbx_seq_one_letter_code
_entity_poly.pdbx_strand_id
1 'polypeptide(L)'
;MAQSKAGRPAFLPADMSEFLKRRTREAGGLLLVLLGGCLLAALFSYRPTDPSINVAVAGPVQNWLGLAGALFADISLQLIGLAALLPGFCLIAWGLRIMRGGTIVWPWIRGFSLLLAMLFMTLAASALDLFSGWQLVSGPGGALGAALLRGADAGTARLGGAIGMPVVGVAALVIAFAITLFAAAIAGRDIRGAGRVTLKAGRVARAAGAKAPAVGRALVAWLPKRRPQLGGPRTQREAWSSG
;
A
#
# COMPACT_ATOMS: atom_id res chain seq x y z
N MET A 1 -51.09 -16.31 32.21
CA MET A 1 -51.00 -16.94 30.87
C MET A 1 -49.75 -16.45 30.19
N ALA A 2 -48.70 -17.25 30.17
CA ALA A 2 -47.45 -16.92 29.50
C ALA A 2 -47.56 -17.36 28.04
N GLN A 3 -47.57 -16.41 27.08
CA GLN A 3 -47.49 -16.69 25.67
C GLN A 3 -46.07 -17.14 25.34
N SER A 4 -45.90 -18.43 25.07
CA SER A 4 -44.73 -19.01 24.45
C SER A 4 -44.54 -18.34 23.08
N LYS A 5 -43.46 -17.53 22.91
CA LYS A 5 -43.02 -17.10 21.60
C LYS A 5 -42.56 -18.32 20.81
N ALA A 6 -43.47 -18.84 19.95
CA ALA A 6 -43.12 -19.84 18.98
C ALA A 6 -41.97 -19.35 18.12
N GLY A 7 -40.79 -19.88 18.34
CA GLY A 7 -39.61 -19.61 17.50
C GLY A 7 -39.93 -20.05 16.07
N ARG A 8 -39.69 -19.17 15.09
CA ARG A 8 -39.80 -19.53 13.67
C ARG A 8 -38.94 -20.76 13.41
N PRO A 9 -39.45 -21.78 12.72
CA PRO A 9 -38.67 -22.98 12.42
C PRO A 9 -37.40 -22.54 11.66
N ALA A 10 -36.24 -22.85 12.20
CA ALA A 10 -34.99 -22.61 11.52
C ALA A 10 -34.92 -23.58 10.32
N PHE A 11 -34.93 -23.05 9.10
CA PHE A 11 -34.91 -23.84 7.86
C PHE A 11 -33.63 -24.66 7.71
N LEU A 12 -32.61 -24.40 8.51
CA LEU A 12 -31.30 -25.05 8.46
C LEU A 12 -30.90 -25.52 9.85
N PRO A 13 -30.22 -26.69 9.98
CA PRO A 13 -29.58 -27.13 11.22
C PRO A 13 -28.63 -26.02 11.74
N ALA A 14 -28.53 -25.89 13.06
CA ALA A 14 -27.74 -24.86 13.72
C ALA A 14 -26.27 -24.82 13.19
N ASP A 15 -25.67 -25.99 13.04
CA ASP A 15 -24.29 -26.13 12.52
C ASP A 15 -24.13 -25.62 11.08
N MET A 16 -25.12 -25.87 10.22
CA MET A 16 -25.13 -25.40 8.85
C MET A 16 -25.27 -23.89 8.77
N SER A 17 -26.07 -23.28 9.62
CA SER A 17 -26.27 -21.85 9.69
C SER A 17 -24.99 -21.11 10.16
N GLU A 18 -24.27 -21.68 11.12
CA GLU A 18 -22.99 -21.13 11.59
C GLU A 18 -21.88 -21.27 10.55
N PHE A 19 -21.80 -22.41 9.89
CA PHE A 19 -20.88 -22.64 8.78
C PHE A 19 -21.11 -21.62 7.66
N LEU A 20 -22.37 -21.42 7.26
CA LEU A 20 -22.71 -20.46 6.19
C LEU A 20 -22.34 -19.03 6.57
N LYS A 21 -22.65 -18.59 7.80
CA LYS A 21 -22.28 -17.27 8.33
C LYS A 21 -20.78 -17.07 8.33
N ARG A 22 -20.01 -18.08 8.70
CA ARG A 22 -18.55 -18.02 8.70
C ARG A 22 -18.02 -17.86 7.28
N ARG A 23 -18.50 -18.66 6.31
CA ARG A 23 -18.09 -18.61 4.91
C ARG A 23 -18.46 -17.27 4.26
N THR A 24 -19.63 -16.73 4.53
CA THR A 24 -20.05 -15.41 4.04
C THR A 24 -19.15 -14.29 4.55
N ARG A 25 -18.73 -14.37 5.83
CA ARG A 25 -17.76 -13.39 6.38
C ARG A 25 -16.40 -13.53 5.73
N GLU A 26 -15.88 -14.74 5.57
CA GLU A 26 -14.60 -15.01 4.91
C GLU A 26 -14.63 -14.49 3.47
N ALA A 27 -15.69 -14.77 2.71
CA ALA A 27 -15.88 -14.28 1.35
C ALA A 27 -15.97 -12.74 1.27
N GLY A 28 -16.75 -12.13 2.17
CA GLY A 28 -16.84 -10.66 2.26
C GLY A 28 -15.51 -10.01 2.64
N GLY A 29 -14.76 -10.62 3.56
CA GLY A 29 -13.42 -10.16 3.91
C GLY A 29 -12.43 -10.27 2.74
N LEU A 30 -12.46 -11.39 2.01
CA LEU A 30 -11.64 -11.59 0.82
C LEU A 30 -11.97 -10.56 -0.27
N LEU A 31 -13.26 -10.29 -0.50
CA LEU A 31 -13.68 -9.27 -1.47
C LEU A 31 -13.09 -7.89 -1.13
N LEU A 32 -13.11 -7.49 0.14
CA LEU A 32 -12.51 -6.23 0.57
C LEU A 32 -10.99 -6.20 0.37
N VAL A 33 -10.29 -7.32 0.65
CA VAL A 33 -8.84 -7.43 0.38
C VAL A 33 -8.54 -7.29 -1.09
N LEU A 34 -9.29 -7.99 -1.94
CA LEU A 34 -9.13 -7.92 -3.40
C LEU A 34 -9.41 -6.51 -3.92
N LEU A 35 -10.51 -5.88 -3.48
CA LEU A 35 -10.84 -4.51 -3.86
C LEU A 35 -9.75 -3.53 -3.44
N GLY A 36 -9.30 -3.59 -2.18
CA GLY A 36 -8.20 -2.76 -1.70
C GLY A 36 -6.90 -3.01 -2.46
N GLY A 37 -6.59 -4.27 -2.78
CA GLY A 37 -5.45 -4.66 -3.61
C GLY A 37 -5.53 -4.10 -5.02
N CYS A 38 -6.70 -4.16 -5.66
CA CYS A 38 -6.94 -3.56 -6.98
C CYS A 38 -6.74 -2.03 -6.95
N LEU A 39 -7.30 -1.34 -5.94
CA LEU A 39 -7.10 0.11 -5.81
C LEU A 39 -5.63 0.48 -5.68
N LEU A 40 -4.88 -0.23 -4.84
CA LEU A 40 -3.44 0.00 -4.68
C LEU A 40 -2.68 -0.36 -5.96
N ALA A 41 -3.01 -1.48 -6.62
CA ALA A 41 -2.39 -1.88 -7.87
C ALA A 41 -2.58 -0.82 -8.98
N ALA A 42 -3.79 -0.24 -9.10
CA ALA A 42 -4.05 0.85 -10.03
C ALA A 42 -3.16 2.07 -9.75
N LEU A 43 -3.03 2.46 -8.47
CA LEU A 43 -2.25 3.63 -8.05
C LEU A 43 -0.74 3.39 -8.20
N PHE A 44 -0.22 2.21 -7.84
CA PHE A 44 1.21 1.89 -7.96
C PHE A 44 1.67 1.67 -9.40
N SER A 45 0.77 1.23 -10.28
CA SER A 45 1.05 1.08 -11.71
C SER A 45 0.68 2.30 -12.55
N TYR A 46 0.39 3.43 -11.91
CA TYR A 46 0.07 4.68 -12.59
C TYR A 46 1.23 5.14 -13.50
N ARG A 47 0.88 5.53 -14.71
CA ARG A 47 1.80 6.14 -15.66
C ARG A 47 1.17 7.42 -16.21
N PRO A 48 1.89 8.56 -16.18
CA PRO A 48 1.37 9.83 -16.73
C PRO A 48 1.11 9.80 -18.24
N THR A 49 1.69 8.80 -18.93
CA THR A 49 1.55 8.60 -20.38
C THR A 49 0.35 7.74 -20.76
N ASP A 50 -0.33 7.12 -19.79
CA ASP A 50 -1.50 6.31 -20.07
C ASP A 50 -2.68 7.21 -20.52
N PRO A 51 -3.55 6.72 -21.41
CA PRO A 51 -4.76 7.42 -21.78
C PRO A 51 -5.61 7.74 -20.53
N SER A 52 -5.94 9.01 -20.35
CA SER A 52 -6.74 9.48 -19.23
C SER A 52 -7.71 10.57 -19.69
N ILE A 53 -8.50 11.14 -18.78
CA ILE A 53 -9.42 12.24 -19.12
C ILE A 53 -8.67 13.45 -19.65
N ASN A 54 -7.45 13.69 -19.17
CA ASN A 54 -6.63 14.86 -19.54
C ASN A 54 -5.59 14.55 -20.63
N VAL A 55 -5.35 13.26 -20.93
CA VAL A 55 -4.32 12.83 -21.88
C VAL A 55 -4.96 11.96 -22.94
N ALA A 56 -5.28 12.56 -24.07
CA ALA A 56 -5.82 11.87 -25.26
C ALA A 56 -4.66 11.30 -26.11
N VAL A 57 -3.95 10.31 -25.60
CA VAL A 57 -2.90 9.60 -26.33
C VAL A 57 -3.43 8.27 -26.85
N ALA A 58 -3.26 8.02 -28.15
CA ALA A 58 -3.51 6.72 -28.75
C ALA A 58 -2.30 5.81 -28.49
N GLY A 59 -2.34 5.02 -27.42
CA GLY A 59 -1.26 4.13 -27.07
C GLY A 59 -1.74 2.95 -26.20
N PRO A 60 -0.93 1.89 -26.04
CA PRO A 60 -1.24 0.79 -25.15
C PRO A 60 -1.23 1.26 -23.69
N VAL A 61 -2.30 0.93 -22.95
CA VAL A 61 -2.40 1.22 -21.51
C VAL A 61 -1.40 0.35 -20.74
N GLN A 62 -0.55 0.95 -19.92
CA GLN A 62 0.46 0.27 -19.12
C GLN A 62 0.00 -0.03 -17.68
N ASN A 63 -1.12 0.57 -17.24
CA ASN A 63 -1.68 0.31 -15.93
C ASN A 63 -2.10 -1.17 -15.80
N TRP A 64 -1.79 -1.82 -14.67
CA TRP A 64 -2.07 -3.24 -14.43
C TRP A 64 -3.56 -3.59 -14.48
N LEU A 65 -4.45 -2.63 -14.21
CA LEU A 65 -5.89 -2.79 -14.28
C LEU A 65 -6.48 -2.26 -15.60
N GLY A 66 -5.64 -2.02 -16.59
CA GLY A 66 -6.05 -1.49 -17.89
C GLY A 66 -6.58 -0.05 -17.79
N LEU A 67 -7.44 0.33 -18.74
CA LEU A 67 -7.96 1.69 -18.85
C LEU A 67 -8.72 2.14 -17.59
N ALA A 68 -9.51 1.26 -16.99
CA ALA A 68 -10.25 1.60 -15.76
C ALA A 68 -9.31 1.95 -14.60
N GLY A 69 -8.21 1.19 -14.44
CA GLY A 69 -7.17 1.47 -13.45
C GLY A 69 -6.43 2.78 -13.73
N ALA A 70 -6.08 3.06 -14.99
CA ALA A 70 -5.41 4.27 -15.40
C ALA A 70 -6.29 5.51 -15.10
N LEU A 71 -7.57 5.49 -15.50
CA LEU A 71 -8.52 6.57 -15.23
C LEU A 71 -8.72 6.81 -13.73
N PHE A 72 -8.95 5.72 -12.97
CA PHE A 72 -9.11 5.83 -11.51
C PHE A 72 -7.86 6.42 -10.84
N ALA A 73 -6.67 5.94 -11.21
CA ALA A 73 -5.42 6.40 -10.63
C ALA A 73 -5.16 7.88 -10.98
N ASP A 74 -5.37 8.27 -12.23
CA ASP A 74 -5.16 9.64 -12.70
C ASP A 74 -6.06 10.62 -11.93
N ILE A 75 -7.37 10.38 -11.90
CA ILE A 75 -8.34 11.24 -11.18
C ILE A 75 -7.98 11.31 -9.70
N SER A 76 -7.71 10.15 -9.07
CA SER A 76 -7.45 10.08 -7.63
C SER A 76 -6.16 10.82 -7.26
N LEU A 77 -5.08 10.62 -8.02
CA LEU A 77 -3.80 11.28 -7.76
C LEU A 77 -3.85 12.78 -8.04
N GLN A 78 -4.57 13.20 -9.08
CA GLN A 78 -4.75 14.63 -9.36
C GLN A 78 -5.60 15.33 -8.31
N LEU A 79 -6.66 14.67 -7.80
CA LEU A 79 -7.58 15.27 -6.85
C LEU A 79 -7.01 15.28 -5.41
N ILE A 80 -6.56 14.13 -4.93
CA ILE A 80 -6.19 13.91 -3.52
C ILE A 80 -4.75 13.41 -3.32
N GLY A 81 -3.98 13.24 -4.40
CA GLY A 81 -2.57 12.84 -4.33
C GLY A 81 -2.35 11.54 -3.56
N LEU A 82 -1.32 11.52 -2.71
CA LEU A 82 -0.93 10.36 -1.90
C LEU A 82 -2.02 9.85 -0.95
N ALA A 83 -2.98 10.70 -0.58
CA ALA A 83 -4.10 10.27 0.26
C ALA A 83 -4.99 9.22 -0.43
N ALA A 84 -4.94 9.10 -1.76
CA ALA A 84 -5.63 8.07 -2.53
C ALA A 84 -5.23 6.63 -2.13
N LEU A 85 -4.07 6.44 -1.51
CA LEU A 85 -3.61 5.14 -1.02
C LEU A 85 -4.37 4.67 0.22
N LEU A 86 -4.87 5.59 1.05
CA LEU A 86 -5.48 5.27 2.35
C LEU A 86 -6.69 4.34 2.24
N PRO A 87 -7.65 4.54 1.33
CA PRO A 87 -8.78 3.63 1.15
C PRO A 87 -8.34 2.20 0.83
N GLY A 88 -7.37 2.02 -0.04
CA GLY A 88 -6.83 0.70 -0.37
C GLY A 88 -6.26 -0.03 0.84
N PHE A 89 -5.43 0.63 1.65
CA PHE A 89 -4.89 0.06 2.88
C PHE A 89 -5.97 -0.22 3.92
N CYS A 90 -6.96 0.67 4.09
CA CYS A 90 -8.06 0.46 5.03
C CYS A 90 -8.95 -0.72 4.63
N LEU A 91 -9.27 -0.88 3.35
CA LEU A 91 -10.06 -2.01 2.85
C LEU A 91 -9.35 -3.33 3.08
N ILE A 92 -8.03 -3.41 2.82
CA ILE A 92 -7.23 -4.60 3.12
C ILE A 92 -7.24 -4.89 4.63
N ALA A 93 -7.04 -3.87 5.48
CA ALA A 93 -7.05 -4.04 6.93
C ALA A 93 -8.42 -4.55 7.44
N TRP A 94 -9.52 -3.99 6.93
CA TRP A 94 -10.88 -4.42 7.26
C TRP A 94 -11.15 -5.83 6.78
N GLY A 95 -10.79 -6.16 5.54
CA GLY A 95 -10.96 -7.48 4.97
C GLY A 95 -10.22 -8.56 5.77
N LEU A 96 -8.94 -8.34 6.06
CA LEU A 96 -8.14 -9.23 6.89
C LEU A 96 -8.70 -9.40 8.31
N ARG A 97 -9.24 -8.32 8.89
CA ARG A 97 -9.87 -8.38 10.20
C ARG A 97 -11.13 -9.24 10.20
N ILE A 98 -11.99 -9.07 9.19
CA ILE A 98 -13.22 -9.85 9.02
C ILE A 98 -12.89 -11.32 8.78
N MET A 99 -11.90 -11.64 7.94
CA MET A 99 -11.46 -13.02 7.67
C MET A 99 -10.93 -13.71 8.93
N ARG A 100 -10.30 -12.96 9.84
CA ARG A 100 -9.83 -13.48 11.15
C ARG A 100 -10.94 -13.59 12.21
N GLY A 101 -12.20 -13.44 11.82
CA GLY A 101 -13.35 -13.51 12.72
C GLY A 101 -13.58 -12.24 13.56
N GLY A 102 -12.83 -11.16 13.30
CA GLY A 102 -13.07 -9.87 13.95
C GLY A 102 -14.29 -9.16 13.37
N THR A 103 -14.82 -8.21 14.13
CA THR A 103 -15.90 -7.33 13.70
C THR A 103 -15.39 -5.90 13.56
N ILE A 104 -15.95 -5.17 12.62
CA ILE A 104 -15.72 -3.72 12.50
C ILE A 104 -16.80 -3.03 13.33
N VAL A 105 -16.39 -2.53 14.50
CA VAL A 105 -17.28 -1.76 15.37
C VAL A 105 -17.42 -0.34 14.80
N TRP A 106 -18.65 0.13 14.64
CA TRP A 106 -19.00 1.46 14.15
C TRP A 106 -18.41 1.79 12.77
N PRO A 107 -18.80 1.04 11.72
CA PRO A 107 -18.21 1.18 10.39
C PRO A 107 -18.36 2.60 9.81
N TRP A 108 -19.47 3.27 10.11
CA TRP A 108 -19.74 4.65 9.65
C TRP A 108 -18.75 5.65 10.22
N ILE A 109 -18.45 5.56 11.55
CA ILE A 109 -17.45 6.42 12.19
C ILE A 109 -16.07 6.20 11.59
N ARG A 110 -15.72 4.94 11.28
CA ARG A 110 -14.46 4.59 10.64
C ARG A 110 -14.38 5.08 9.20
N GLY A 111 -15.45 5.00 8.44
CA GLY A 111 -15.54 5.57 7.09
C GLY A 111 -15.37 7.09 7.11
N PHE A 112 -16.06 7.78 8.03
CA PHE A 112 -15.90 9.21 8.21
C PHE A 112 -14.48 9.60 8.67
N SER A 113 -13.90 8.82 9.59
CA SER A 113 -12.52 9.02 10.02
C SER A 113 -11.53 8.82 8.88
N LEU A 114 -11.79 7.88 7.95
CA LEU A 114 -10.96 7.71 6.76
C LEU A 114 -10.99 8.96 5.88
N LEU A 115 -12.17 9.54 5.62
CA LEU A 115 -12.28 10.79 4.87
C LEU A 115 -11.51 11.92 5.54
N LEU A 116 -11.63 12.03 6.87
CA LEU A 116 -10.90 13.04 7.64
C LEU A 116 -9.38 12.81 7.59
N ALA A 117 -8.94 11.56 7.69
CA ALA A 117 -7.53 11.19 7.52
C ALA A 117 -7.00 11.57 6.13
N MET A 118 -7.81 11.37 5.08
CA MET A 118 -7.45 11.77 3.72
C MET A 118 -7.26 13.28 3.61
N LEU A 119 -8.12 14.10 4.23
CA LEU A 119 -7.98 15.56 4.24
C LEU A 119 -6.67 16.01 4.92
N PHE A 120 -6.34 15.44 6.08
CA PHE A 120 -5.08 15.76 6.73
C PHE A 120 -3.87 15.24 5.97
N MET A 121 -3.98 14.09 5.30
CA MET A 121 -2.90 13.53 4.49
C MET A 121 -2.64 14.37 3.23
N THR A 122 -3.67 14.87 2.55
CA THR A 122 -3.52 15.78 1.40
C THR A 122 -2.83 17.08 1.80
N LEU A 123 -3.23 17.65 2.95
CA LEU A 123 -2.59 18.85 3.51
C LEU A 123 -1.13 18.60 3.87
N ALA A 124 -0.85 17.50 4.57
CA ALA A 124 0.50 17.12 4.96
C ALA A 124 1.42 16.93 3.74
N ALA A 125 0.93 16.20 2.74
CA ALA A 125 1.69 15.92 1.51
C ALA A 125 2.02 17.21 0.73
N SER A 126 1.09 18.18 0.71
CA SER A 126 1.33 19.48 0.07
C SER A 126 2.25 20.39 0.89
N ALA A 127 2.16 20.38 2.23
CA ALA A 127 2.92 21.26 3.10
C ALA A 127 4.38 20.84 3.28
N LEU A 128 4.67 19.53 3.18
CA LEU A 128 6.02 19.00 3.43
C LEU A 128 6.87 18.88 2.16
N ASP A 129 6.26 18.98 0.98
CA ASP A 129 6.92 18.80 -0.34
C ASP A 129 7.90 17.61 -0.35
N LEU A 130 7.46 16.48 0.23
CA LEU A 130 8.30 15.30 0.49
C LEU A 130 8.84 14.62 -0.78
N PHE A 131 8.33 15.01 -1.96
CA PHE A 131 8.65 14.39 -3.24
C PHE A 131 8.98 15.44 -4.28
N SER A 132 10.20 15.95 -4.26
CA SER A 132 10.73 16.92 -5.25
C SER A 132 10.71 16.41 -6.72
N GLY A 133 10.48 15.10 -6.92
CA GLY A 133 10.33 14.46 -8.23
C GLY A 133 8.90 14.11 -8.61
N TRP A 134 7.89 14.71 -7.97
CA TRP A 134 6.48 14.41 -8.27
C TRP A 134 6.10 14.83 -9.69
N GLN A 135 5.60 13.90 -10.49
CA GLN A 135 5.40 14.10 -11.93
C GLN A 135 4.09 14.83 -12.28
N LEU A 136 3.15 14.93 -11.34
CA LEU A 136 1.86 15.58 -11.55
C LEU A 136 1.92 17.06 -11.15
N VAL A 137 1.34 17.91 -11.98
CA VAL A 137 1.28 19.39 -11.77
C VAL A 137 0.55 19.75 -10.48
N SER A 138 -0.41 18.90 -10.05
CA SER A 138 -1.20 19.11 -8.83
C SER A 138 -0.42 18.90 -7.52
N GLY A 139 0.85 18.43 -7.61
CA GLY A 139 1.68 18.15 -6.43
C GLY A 139 1.27 16.87 -5.66
N PRO A 140 2.05 16.48 -4.62
CA PRO A 140 1.85 15.21 -3.90
C PRO A 140 0.56 15.16 -3.07
N GLY A 141 -0.02 16.28 -2.71
CA GLY A 141 -1.33 16.35 -2.04
C GLY A 141 -2.51 16.52 -2.99
N GLY A 142 -2.26 16.60 -4.30
CA GLY A 142 -3.30 16.85 -5.29
C GLY A 142 -3.91 18.25 -5.22
N ALA A 143 -4.92 18.50 -6.03
CA ALA A 143 -5.62 19.80 -6.10
C ALA A 143 -6.25 20.18 -4.75
N LEU A 144 -6.81 19.19 -4.04
CA LEU A 144 -7.41 19.39 -2.72
C LEU A 144 -6.34 19.80 -1.70
N GLY A 145 -5.18 19.13 -1.69
CA GLY A 145 -4.07 19.47 -0.80
C GLY A 145 -3.52 20.87 -1.05
N ALA A 146 -3.38 21.26 -2.32
CA ALA A 146 -2.98 22.63 -2.69
C ALA A 146 -4.01 23.69 -2.24
N ALA A 147 -5.31 23.37 -2.31
CA ALA A 147 -6.36 24.26 -1.79
C ALA A 147 -6.32 24.39 -0.28
N LEU A 148 -6.15 23.28 0.44
CA LEU A 148 -6.03 23.27 1.90
C LEU A 148 -4.77 24.00 2.36
N LEU A 149 -3.65 23.83 1.66
CA LEU A 149 -2.39 24.51 1.95
C LEU A 149 -2.56 26.04 1.85
N ARG A 150 -3.18 26.53 0.80
CA ARG A 150 -3.49 27.97 0.66
C ARG A 150 -4.36 28.51 1.79
N GLY A 151 -5.36 27.73 2.22
CA GLY A 151 -6.20 28.06 3.37
C GLY A 151 -5.42 28.10 4.68
N ALA A 152 -4.53 27.13 4.89
CA ALA A 152 -3.67 27.07 6.07
C ALA A 152 -2.66 28.24 6.09
N ASP A 153 -2.08 28.57 4.95
CA ASP A 153 -1.15 29.70 4.81
C ASP A 153 -1.83 31.04 5.14
N ALA A 154 -3.02 31.28 4.59
CA ALA A 154 -3.83 32.46 4.94
C ALA A 154 -4.21 32.49 6.44
N GLY A 155 -4.45 31.33 7.05
CA GLY A 155 -4.75 31.21 8.48
C GLY A 155 -3.53 31.55 9.35
N THR A 156 -2.36 30.99 9.04
CA THR A 156 -1.12 31.26 9.79
C THR A 156 -0.63 32.68 9.62
N ALA A 157 -0.80 33.28 8.45
CA ALA A 157 -0.51 34.70 8.22
C ALA A 157 -1.31 35.63 9.15
N ARG A 158 -2.59 35.32 9.36
CA ARG A 158 -3.45 36.07 10.32
C ARG A 158 -3.01 35.95 11.78
N LEU A 159 -2.34 34.82 12.11
CA LEU A 159 -1.78 34.58 13.47
C LEU A 159 -0.35 35.15 13.62
N GLY A 160 0.07 36.04 12.72
CA GLY A 160 1.38 36.68 12.76
C GLY A 160 2.53 35.88 12.16
N GLY A 161 2.23 34.83 11.38
CA GLY A 161 3.23 34.03 10.70
C GLY A 161 4.16 33.21 11.63
N ALA A 162 3.83 33.10 12.90
CA ALA A 162 4.67 32.44 13.91
C ALA A 162 4.82 30.93 13.68
N ILE A 163 3.91 30.32 12.91
CA ILE A 163 3.90 28.88 12.62
C ILE A 163 4.28 28.68 11.15
N GLY A 164 5.46 28.11 10.91
CA GLY A 164 5.91 27.78 9.56
C GLY A 164 5.12 26.62 8.94
N MET A 165 4.94 26.62 7.61
CA MET A 165 4.25 25.58 6.87
C MET A 165 4.77 24.15 7.13
N PRO A 166 6.09 23.90 7.30
CA PRO A 166 6.57 22.56 7.67
C PRO A 166 6.00 22.05 8.99
N VAL A 167 5.79 22.92 9.98
CA VAL A 167 5.18 22.54 11.29
C VAL A 167 3.72 22.13 11.10
N VAL A 168 2.96 22.88 10.29
CA VAL A 168 1.59 22.53 9.91
C VAL A 168 1.55 21.17 9.20
N GLY A 169 2.49 20.94 8.28
CA GLY A 169 2.62 19.68 7.53
C GLY A 169 2.89 18.48 8.44
N VAL A 170 3.85 18.61 9.37
CA VAL A 170 4.17 17.54 10.34
C VAL A 170 2.98 17.29 11.27
N ALA A 171 2.33 18.31 11.78
CA ALA A 171 1.15 18.15 12.63
C ALA A 171 0.02 17.44 11.86
N ALA A 172 -0.25 17.87 10.63
CA ALA A 172 -1.25 17.24 9.77
C ALA A 172 -0.91 15.77 9.48
N LEU A 173 0.37 15.43 9.26
CA LEU A 173 0.82 14.07 9.02
C LEU A 173 0.60 13.17 10.25
N VAL A 174 0.95 13.65 11.43
CA VAL A 174 0.74 12.92 12.70
C VAL A 174 -0.75 12.67 12.93
N ILE A 175 -1.59 13.71 12.73
CA ILE A 175 -3.05 13.60 12.85
C ILE A 175 -3.60 12.60 11.81
N ALA A 176 -3.21 12.72 10.54
CA ALA A 176 -3.60 11.80 9.47
C ALA A 176 -3.26 10.36 9.83
N PHE A 177 -2.05 10.12 10.31
CA PHE A 177 -1.58 8.78 10.70
C PHE A 177 -2.39 8.21 11.87
N ALA A 178 -2.61 9.00 12.94
CA ALA A 178 -3.39 8.58 14.10
C ALA A 178 -4.85 8.23 13.71
N ILE A 179 -5.48 9.08 12.90
CA ILE A 179 -6.85 8.86 12.43
C ILE A 179 -6.90 7.65 11.48
N THR A 180 -5.89 7.44 10.63
CA THR A 180 -5.80 6.27 9.73
C THR A 180 -5.71 4.97 10.52
N LEU A 181 -4.90 4.90 11.58
CA LEU A 181 -4.82 3.74 12.46
C LEU A 181 -6.18 3.42 13.09
N PHE A 182 -6.89 4.45 13.54
CA PHE A 182 -8.26 4.30 14.06
C PHE A 182 -9.23 3.84 12.97
N ALA A 183 -9.22 4.47 11.79
CA ALA A 183 -10.07 4.12 10.65
C ALA A 183 -9.83 2.67 10.19
N ALA A 184 -8.58 2.25 10.06
CA ALA A 184 -8.19 0.89 9.70
C ALA A 184 -8.58 -0.17 10.75
N ALA A 185 -9.15 0.22 11.88
CA ALA A 185 -9.52 -0.66 12.99
C ALA A 185 -8.33 -1.43 13.59
N ILE A 186 -7.13 -0.89 13.47
CA ILE A 186 -5.93 -1.50 14.03
C ILE A 186 -5.94 -1.27 15.55
N ALA A 187 -6.26 -2.32 16.30
CA ALA A 187 -6.18 -2.27 17.77
C ALA A 187 -4.75 -2.55 18.22
N GLY A 188 -4.35 -2.00 19.35
CA GLY A 188 -3.00 -2.24 19.91
C GLY A 188 -2.66 -3.73 20.14
N ARG A 189 -3.67 -4.60 20.21
CA ARG A 189 -3.52 -6.06 20.23
C ARG A 189 -3.07 -6.62 18.87
N ASP A 190 -3.52 -6.02 17.77
CA ASP A 190 -3.17 -6.44 16.41
C ASP A 190 -1.71 -6.09 16.11
N ILE A 191 -1.25 -4.93 16.56
CA ILE A 191 0.14 -4.48 16.44
C ILE A 191 1.09 -5.41 17.22
N ARG A 192 0.73 -5.81 18.46
CA ARG A 192 1.51 -6.77 19.25
C ARG A 192 1.50 -8.18 18.63
N GLY A 193 0.41 -8.55 17.96
CA GLY A 193 0.28 -9.81 17.20
C GLY A 193 1.17 -9.80 15.96
N ALA A 194 1.14 -8.74 15.17
CA ALA A 194 1.96 -8.57 13.98
C ALA A 194 3.46 -8.58 14.32
N GLY A 195 3.87 -7.87 15.38
CA GLY A 195 5.25 -7.90 15.87
C GLY A 195 5.74 -9.30 16.25
N ARG A 196 4.86 -10.14 16.82
CA ARG A 196 5.19 -11.55 17.12
C ARG A 196 5.32 -12.42 15.86
N VAL A 197 4.49 -12.16 14.84
CA VAL A 197 4.53 -12.89 13.57
C VAL A 197 5.79 -12.52 12.79
N THR A 198 6.15 -11.22 12.71
CA THR A 198 7.38 -10.77 12.04
C THR A 198 8.64 -11.29 12.73
N LEU A 199 8.66 -11.34 14.06
CA LEU A 199 9.77 -11.94 14.82
C LEU A 199 9.88 -13.46 14.58
N LYS A 200 8.75 -14.17 14.49
CA LYS A 200 8.74 -15.60 14.13
C LYS A 200 9.19 -15.82 12.69
N ALA A 201 8.69 -15.03 11.74
CA ALA A 201 9.11 -15.09 10.34
C ALA A 201 10.60 -14.76 10.19
N GLY A 202 11.11 -13.76 10.90
CA GLY A 202 12.53 -13.43 10.93
C GLY A 202 13.41 -14.54 11.52
N ARG A 203 12.93 -15.25 12.56
CA ARG A 203 13.62 -16.43 13.10
C ARG A 203 13.64 -17.61 12.14
N VAL A 204 12.50 -17.88 11.45
CA VAL A 204 12.41 -18.93 10.43
C VAL A 204 13.29 -18.59 9.22
N ALA A 205 13.29 -17.34 8.76
CA ALA A 205 14.15 -16.89 7.67
C ALA A 205 15.64 -16.99 8.03
N ARG A 206 16.03 -16.64 9.26
CA ARG A 206 17.41 -16.82 9.76
C ARG A 206 17.78 -18.30 9.87
N ALA A 207 16.88 -19.16 10.36
CA ALA A 207 17.11 -20.60 10.42
C ALA A 207 17.20 -21.25 9.04
N ALA A 208 16.40 -20.81 8.07
CA ALA A 208 16.48 -21.20 6.68
C ALA A 208 17.77 -20.69 6.01
N GLY A 209 18.14 -19.43 6.26
CA GLY A 209 19.38 -18.83 5.79
C GLY A 209 20.63 -19.50 6.37
N ALA A 210 20.59 -20.01 7.60
CA ALA A 210 21.68 -20.76 8.21
C ALA A 210 21.93 -22.13 7.55
N LYS A 211 20.91 -22.71 6.89
CA LYS A 211 21.03 -23.96 6.11
C LYS A 211 21.39 -23.73 4.63
N ALA A 212 21.23 -22.52 4.12
CA ALA A 212 21.53 -22.16 2.73
C ALA A 212 23.01 -22.31 2.31
N PRO A 213 24.03 -22.06 3.16
CA PRO A 213 25.42 -22.19 2.74
C PRO A 213 25.85 -23.63 2.41
N ALA A 214 25.14 -24.66 2.87
CA ALA A 214 25.43 -26.05 2.53
C ALA A 214 24.97 -26.41 1.10
N VAL A 215 23.79 -25.94 0.71
CA VAL A 215 23.23 -26.19 -0.65
C VAL A 215 24.00 -25.38 -1.70
N GLY A 216 24.33 -24.11 -1.39
CA GLY A 216 25.13 -23.27 -2.30
C GLY A 216 26.53 -23.82 -2.55
N ARG A 217 27.19 -24.35 -1.53
CA ARG A 217 28.51 -25.01 -1.67
C ARG A 217 28.44 -26.31 -2.45
N ALA A 218 27.36 -27.09 -2.31
CA ALA A 218 27.13 -28.29 -3.11
C ALA A 218 26.90 -27.96 -4.58
N LEU A 219 26.16 -26.86 -4.90
CA LEU A 219 25.92 -26.43 -6.27
C LEU A 219 27.19 -25.89 -6.95
N VAL A 220 28.03 -25.14 -6.23
CA VAL A 220 29.31 -24.61 -6.72
C VAL A 220 30.33 -25.74 -6.93
N ALA A 221 30.29 -26.79 -6.11
CA ALA A 221 31.16 -27.98 -6.30
C ALA A 221 30.82 -28.80 -7.57
N TRP A 222 29.61 -28.61 -8.11
CA TRP A 222 29.15 -29.29 -9.33
C TRP A 222 29.48 -28.55 -10.64
N LEU A 223 29.91 -27.28 -10.54
CA LEU A 223 30.34 -26.50 -11.69
C LEU A 223 31.72 -27.00 -12.15
N PRO A 224 31.88 -27.37 -13.44
CA PRO A 224 33.17 -27.82 -13.96
C PRO A 224 34.20 -26.70 -13.78
N LYS A 225 35.28 -26.99 -13.03
CA LYS A 225 36.41 -26.07 -12.86
C LYS A 225 37.01 -25.79 -14.23
N ARG A 226 36.70 -24.64 -14.82
CA ARG A 226 37.42 -24.17 -16.01
C ARG A 226 38.87 -23.97 -15.59
N ARG A 227 39.75 -24.85 -16.06
CA ARG A 227 41.19 -24.65 -15.96
C ARG A 227 41.55 -23.39 -16.74
N PRO A 228 42.33 -22.46 -16.17
CA PRO A 228 42.89 -21.36 -16.97
C PRO A 228 43.79 -21.99 -18.03
N GLN A 229 43.50 -21.77 -19.27
CA GLN A 229 44.44 -22.08 -20.35
C GLN A 229 45.55 -21.01 -20.33
N LEU A 230 46.59 -21.29 -19.56
CA LEU A 230 47.90 -20.62 -19.71
C LEU A 230 48.61 -21.27 -20.87
N GLY A 231 48.74 -20.59 -21.98
CA GLY A 231 49.53 -21.09 -23.11
C GLY A 231 49.03 -20.60 -24.49
N GLY A 232 49.04 -19.31 -24.76
CA GLY A 232 49.10 -18.78 -26.11
C GLY A 232 50.57 -18.65 -26.53
N PRO A 233 50.96 -19.00 -27.79
CA PRO A 233 52.37 -19.03 -28.20
C PRO A 233 52.99 -17.63 -28.30
N ARG A 234 54.13 -17.46 -27.66
CA ARG A 234 55.07 -16.37 -27.88
C ARG A 234 55.72 -16.58 -29.27
N THR A 235 55.15 -16.03 -30.30
CA THR A 235 55.88 -15.85 -31.58
C THR A 235 55.19 -14.73 -32.35
N GLN A 236 55.70 -13.53 -32.27
CA GLN A 236 55.65 -12.47 -33.30
C GLN A 236 56.12 -11.11 -32.76
N ARG A 237 57.22 -11.07 -32.03
CA ARG A 237 57.83 -9.74 -31.67
C ARG A 237 59.31 -9.63 -32.02
N GLU A 238 59.87 -10.58 -32.78
CA GLU A 238 61.29 -10.48 -33.16
C GLU A 238 61.55 -10.26 -34.66
N ALA A 239 60.54 -9.82 -35.42
CA ALA A 239 60.75 -9.61 -36.89
C ALA A 239 60.79 -8.13 -37.31
N TRP A 240 60.93 -7.18 -36.41
CA TRP A 240 60.95 -5.74 -36.78
C TRP A 240 62.17 -4.96 -36.26
N SER A 241 63.25 -5.60 -35.86
CA SER A 241 64.49 -4.91 -35.44
C SER A 241 65.73 -5.27 -36.29
N SER A 242 65.55 -5.72 -37.53
CA SER A 242 66.70 -5.88 -38.47
C SER A 242 66.22 -5.57 -39.89
N GLY A 243 66.29 -4.27 -40.23
CA GLY A 243 66.04 -3.76 -41.57
C GLY A 243 66.16 -2.27 -41.57
#